data_1b1157fcb8a46628bc6cc12c6aab1524
#
_entry.id   1b1157fcb8a46628bc6cc12c6aab1524
#
_cell.length_a   1.000
_cell.length_b   1.000
_cell.length_c   1.000
_cell.angle_alpha   90.00
_cell.angle_beta   90.00
_cell.angle_gamma   90.00
#
_symmetry.space_group_name_H-M   'P 1'
#
loop_
_entity.id
_entity.type
_entity.pdbx_description
1 polymer ?
#
loop_
_entity_poly.entity_id
_entity_poly.type
_entity_poly.pdbx_seq_one_letter_code
_entity_poly.pdbx_strand_id
1 'polypeptide(L)'
;GLTAEPQQAVASNDATTDTAQPYLIPYVRNWEQFDVALTLPYSEIYIELEDPRKYAEAVTRARAASEADGRRRDIWVAPPRMFKSGEDFITKQLLKCGADGFLARNHEHLNALSEHRLRGDFSLNVSNHLTAEYLIDRWKLERLTASYDLNTTQLDALLSNSQPGWFEITLHQHMP
;
A
#
# COMPACT_ATOMS: atom_id res chain seq x y z
N GLY A 1 37.15 46.74 -31.83
CA GLY A 1 37.24 45.40 -31.41
C GLY A 1 36.44 45.19 -30.15
N LEU A 2 35.22 44.62 -30.23
CA LEU A 2 34.44 44.16 -29.11
C LEU A 2 34.37 42.62 -29.21
N THR A 3 35.09 41.96 -28.34
CA THR A 3 35.07 40.52 -28.17
C THR A 3 33.84 40.16 -27.36
N ALA A 4 32.89 39.41 -27.94
CA ALA A 4 31.76 38.81 -27.24
C ALA A 4 32.23 37.55 -26.51
N GLU A 5 31.99 37.48 -25.20
CA GLU A 5 32.15 36.27 -24.41
C GLU A 5 31.02 35.28 -24.70
N PRO A 6 31.28 33.97 -24.72
CA PRO A 6 30.21 32.99 -24.89
C PRO A 6 29.45 32.80 -23.58
N GLN A 7 28.13 33.00 -23.62
CA GLN A 7 27.21 32.63 -22.55
C GLN A 7 27.27 31.13 -22.31
N GLN A 8 27.62 30.76 -21.10
CA GLN A 8 27.50 29.39 -20.60
C GLN A 8 26.01 28.96 -20.60
N ALA A 9 25.75 27.90 -21.32
CA ALA A 9 24.47 27.21 -21.29
C ALA A 9 24.21 26.67 -19.87
N VAL A 10 23.11 27.10 -19.29
CA VAL A 10 22.58 26.55 -18.04
C VAL A 10 22.18 25.11 -18.34
N ALA A 11 22.85 24.16 -17.69
CA ALA A 11 22.48 22.76 -17.73
C ALA A 11 21.08 22.62 -17.17
N SER A 12 20.16 22.19 -18.00
CA SER A 12 18.85 21.73 -17.58
C SER A 12 19.04 20.50 -16.68
N ASN A 13 18.65 20.62 -15.42
CA ASN A 13 18.46 19.48 -14.55
C ASN A 13 17.39 18.59 -15.18
N ASP A 14 17.83 17.57 -15.90
CA ASP A 14 16.99 16.40 -16.16
C ASP A 14 16.71 15.74 -14.81
N ALA A 15 15.56 16.07 -14.23
CA ALA A 15 14.94 15.24 -13.21
C ALA A 15 14.67 13.89 -13.89
N THR A 16 15.57 12.94 -13.71
CA THR A 16 15.28 11.53 -13.98
C THR A 16 14.08 11.16 -13.15
N THR A 17 12.90 11.18 -13.76
CA THR A 17 11.73 10.50 -13.23
C THR A 17 12.09 9.03 -13.18
N ASP A 18 12.45 8.57 -11.98
CA ASP A 18 12.54 7.15 -11.68
C ASP A 18 11.14 6.58 -11.84
N THR A 19 10.80 6.20 -13.06
CA THR A 19 9.55 5.51 -13.38
C THR A 19 9.71 4.08 -12.91
N ALA A 20 9.50 3.87 -11.60
CA ALA A 20 9.43 2.54 -11.03
C ALA A 20 8.43 1.71 -11.85
N GLN A 21 8.89 0.56 -12.37
CA GLN A 21 8.04 -0.34 -13.14
C GLN A 21 6.84 -0.77 -12.26
N PRO A 22 5.61 -0.70 -12.79
CA PRO A 22 4.45 -1.17 -12.05
C PRO A 22 4.57 -2.66 -11.77
N TYR A 23 4.15 -3.09 -10.59
CA TYR A 23 4.18 -4.48 -10.18
C TYR A 23 2.87 -4.89 -9.51
N LEU A 24 2.63 -6.18 -9.42
CA LEU A 24 1.40 -6.74 -8.87
C LEU A 24 1.58 -7.04 -7.38
N ILE A 25 0.56 -6.72 -6.60
CA ILE A 25 0.45 -7.07 -5.19
C ILE A 25 -0.80 -7.96 -5.04
N PRO A 26 -0.65 -9.24 -4.66
CA PRO A 26 -1.79 -10.11 -4.40
C PRO A 26 -2.47 -9.70 -3.09
N TYR A 27 -3.80 -9.63 -3.11
CA TYR A 27 -4.64 -9.42 -1.94
C TYR A 27 -5.36 -10.74 -1.61
N VAL A 28 -4.91 -11.42 -0.57
CA VAL A 28 -5.37 -12.76 -0.22
C VAL A 28 -6.30 -12.74 1.00
N ARG A 29 -7.33 -13.59 0.98
CA ARG A 29 -8.39 -13.62 2.00
C ARG A 29 -8.51 -14.97 2.71
N ASN A 30 -7.79 -15.98 2.27
CA ASN A 30 -7.79 -17.30 2.87
C ASN A 30 -6.41 -17.95 2.74
N TRP A 31 -6.24 -19.09 3.43
CA TRP A 31 -4.97 -19.79 3.45
C TRP A 31 -4.57 -20.38 2.11
N GLU A 32 -5.51 -20.85 1.31
CA GLU A 32 -5.22 -21.42 -0.02
C GLU A 32 -4.61 -20.34 -0.94
N GLN A 33 -5.21 -19.16 -0.98
CA GLN A 33 -4.69 -18.02 -1.74
C GLN A 33 -3.32 -17.58 -1.20
N PHE A 34 -3.16 -17.57 0.11
CA PHE A 34 -1.91 -17.18 0.74
C PHE A 34 -0.79 -18.17 0.42
N ASP A 35 -1.04 -19.46 0.53
CA ASP A 35 -0.06 -20.51 0.22
C ASP A 35 0.35 -20.44 -1.27
N VAL A 36 -0.58 -20.20 -2.19
CA VAL A 36 -0.28 -19.96 -3.60
C VAL A 36 0.57 -18.70 -3.79
N ALA A 37 0.21 -17.58 -3.12
CA ALA A 37 0.97 -16.35 -3.23
C ALA A 37 2.41 -16.50 -2.75
N LEU A 38 2.67 -17.34 -1.74
CA LEU A 38 4.03 -17.63 -1.26
C LEU A 38 4.89 -18.39 -2.30
N THR A 39 4.30 -19.15 -3.22
CA THR A 39 5.03 -19.85 -4.28
C THR A 39 5.41 -18.95 -5.44
N LEU A 40 4.77 -17.80 -5.59
CA LEU A 40 4.93 -16.87 -6.68
C LEU A 40 5.95 -15.76 -6.35
N PRO A 41 6.54 -15.09 -7.35
CA PRO A 41 7.62 -14.12 -7.14
C PRO A 41 7.13 -12.74 -6.70
N TYR A 42 6.17 -12.68 -5.80
CA TYR A 42 5.69 -11.42 -5.23
C TYR A 42 6.61 -10.95 -4.10
N SER A 43 6.96 -9.67 -4.12
CA SER A 43 7.74 -9.01 -3.05
C SER A 43 6.87 -8.45 -1.93
N GLU A 44 5.58 -8.29 -2.17
CA GLU A 44 4.61 -7.79 -1.22
C GLU A 44 3.31 -8.61 -1.31
N ILE A 45 2.68 -8.88 -0.18
CA ILE A 45 1.41 -9.61 -0.10
C ILE A 45 0.50 -8.88 0.88
N TYR A 46 -0.72 -8.57 0.45
CA TYR A 46 -1.79 -8.07 1.30
C TYR A 46 -2.62 -9.22 1.80
N ILE A 47 -2.87 -9.26 3.12
CA ILE A 47 -3.60 -10.35 3.74
C ILE A 47 -4.77 -9.82 4.58
N GLU A 48 -5.97 -10.36 4.34
CA GLU A 48 -7.19 -10.14 5.09
C GLU A 48 -7.76 -11.49 5.55
N LEU A 49 -7.60 -11.82 6.83
CA LEU A 49 -8.16 -13.05 7.42
C LEU A 49 -9.35 -12.70 8.31
N GLU A 50 -10.35 -13.58 8.35
CA GLU A 50 -11.51 -13.42 9.22
C GLU A 50 -11.14 -13.43 10.71
N ASP A 51 -10.14 -14.24 11.08
CA ASP A 51 -9.64 -14.34 12.46
C ASP A 51 -8.32 -13.58 12.62
N PRO A 52 -8.31 -12.42 13.29
CA PRO A 52 -7.11 -11.62 13.50
C PRO A 52 -5.98 -12.35 14.25
N ARG A 53 -6.30 -13.38 15.02
CA ARG A 53 -5.31 -14.18 15.76
C ARG A 53 -4.39 -14.98 14.83
N LYS A 54 -4.80 -15.17 13.58
CA LYS A 54 -4.04 -15.93 12.58
C LYS A 54 -3.00 -15.11 11.85
N TYR A 55 -2.96 -13.79 12.00
CA TYR A 55 -1.98 -12.95 11.31
C TYR A 55 -0.53 -13.25 11.73
N ALA A 56 -0.29 -13.54 13.00
CA ALA A 56 1.05 -13.93 13.46
C ALA A 56 1.54 -15.23 12.79
N GLU A 57 0.64 -16.20 12.59
CA GLU A 57 0.94 -17.44 11.86
C GLU A 57 1.27 -17.13 10.39
N ALA A 58 0.48 -16.28 9.73
CA ALA A 58 0.71 -15.91 8.35
C ALA A 58 2.07 -15.24 8.16
N VAL A 59 2.43 -14.31 9.04
CA VAL A 59 3.74 -13.66 9.00
C VAL A 59 4.86 -14.68 9.22
N THR A 60 4.72 -15.58 10.18
CA THR A 60 5.71 -16.65 10.44
C THR A 60 5.90 -17.54 9.20
N ARG A 61 4.82 -17.96 8.55
CA ARG A 61 4.88 -18.75 7.30
C ARG A 61 5.58 -17.99 6.18
N ALA A 62 5.29 -16.70 6.02
CA ALA A 62 5.95 -15.86 5.01
C ALA A 62 7.44 -15.70 5.27
N ARG A 63 7.86 -15.54 6.54
CA ARG A 63 9.30 -15.50 6.89
C ARG A 63 10.00 -16.82 6.59
N ALA A 64 9.40 -17.94 6.96
CA ALA A 64 9.94 -19.26 6.65
C ALA A 64 10.08 -19.51 5.12
N ALA A 65 9.07 -19.10 4.34
CA ALA A 65 9.14 -19.17 2.88
C ALA A 65 10.26 -18.28 2.32
N SER A 66 10.44 -17.09 2.88
CA SER A 66 11.48 -16.13 2.48
C SER A 66 12.90 -16.66 2.80
N GLU A 67 13.06 -17.33 3.92
CA GLU A 67 14.32 -18.00 4.29
C GLU A 67 14.62 -19.19 3.36
N ALA A 68 13.59 -19.95 3.01
CA ALA A 68 13.75 -21.16 2.19
C ALA A 68 14.15 -20.85 0.74
N ASP A 69 13.61 -19.78 0.15
CA ASP A 69 13.84 -19.45 -1.26
C ASP A 69 14.69 -18.18 -1.49
N GLY A 70 15.13 -17.53 -0.41
CA GLY A 70 15.96 -16.32 -0.44
C GLY A 70 15.23 -15.06 -0.95
N ARG A 71 13.91 -15.11 -1.12
CA ARG A 71 13.10 -13.97 -1.58
C ARG A 71 12.51 -13.21 -0.41
N ARG A 72 12.81 -11.93 -0.29
CA ARG A 72 12.13 -11.07 0.69
C ARG A 72 10.67 -10.84 0.30
N ARG A 73 9.78 -10.97 1.29
CA ARG A 73 8.36 -10.65 1.15
C ARG A 73 7.92 -9.75 2.30
N ASP A 74 7.38 -8.60 1.96
CA ASP A 74 6.74 -7.71 2.93
C ASP A 74 5.27 -8.08 3.06
N ILE A 75 4.82 -8.33 4.29
CA ILE A 75 3.44 -8.71 4.60
C ILE A 75 2.69 -7.52 5.16
N TRP A 76 1.62 -7.16 4.49
CA TRP A 76 0.72 -6.07 4.88
C TRP A 76 -0.61 -6.65 5.34
N VAL A 77 -1.01 -6.28 6.52
CA VAL A 77 -2.22 -6.82 7.14
C VAL A 77 -3.37 -5.83 7.04
N ALA A 78 -4.51 -6.30 6.55
CA ALA A 78 -5.77 -5.57 6.59
C ALA A 78 -6.49 -5.86 7.90
N PRO A 79 -6.60 -4.90 8.83
CA PRO A 79 -7.32 -5.10 10.09
C PRO A 79 -8.81 -5.35 9.85
N PRO A 80 -9.54 -5.93 10.82
CA PRO A 80 -11.00 -5.96 10.78
C PRO A 80 -11.58 -4.56 10.56
N ARG A 81 -12.65 -4.45 9.77
CA ARG A 81 -13.23 -3.13 9.40
C ARG A 81 -13.67 -2.29 10.60
N MET A 82 -14.06 -2.92 11.68
CA MET A 82 -14.47 -2.26 12.92
C MET A 82 -13.72 -2.84 14.10
N PHE A 83 -13.14 -1.98 14.90
CA PHE A 83 -12.69 -2.33 16.24
C PHE A 83 -13.90 -2.18 17.17
N LYS A 84 -14.36 -3.29 17.74
CA LYS A 84 -15.46 -3.24 18.71
C LYS A 84 -14.95 -2.73 20.05
N SER A 85 -15.76 -1.91 20.72
CA SER A 85 -15.47 -1.49 22.08
C SER A 85 -15.26 -2.72 22.98
N GLY A 86 -14.14 -2.78 23.70
CA GLY A 86 -13.74 -3.91 24.53
C GLY A 86 -12.87 -4.97 23.85
N GLU A 87 -12.54 -4.80 22.56
CA GLU A 87 -11.65 -5.69 21.81
C GLU A 87 -10.19 -5.17 21.72
N ASP A 88 -9.74 -4.38 22.68
CA ASP A 88 -8.36 -3.86 22.75
C ASP A 88 -7.28 -4.95 22.63
N PHE A 89 -7.62 -6.16 23.03
CA PHE A 89 -6.69 -7.29 22.91
C PHE A 89 -6.46 -7.69 21.45
N ILE A 90 -7.48 -7.59 20.57
CA ILE A 90 -7.37 -7.88 19.14
C ILE A 90 -6.43 -6.87 18.50
N THR A 91 -6.61 -5.58 18.80
CA THR A 91 -5.73 -4.52 18.33
C THR A 91 -4.28 -4.77 18.79
N LYS A 92 -4.09 -5.14 20.06
CA LYS A 92 -2.76 -5.47 20.60
C LYS A 92 -2.13 -6.70 19.92
N GLN A 93 -2.94 -7.72 19.62
CA GLN A 93 -2.45 -8.91 18.89
C GLN A 93 -2.08 -8.54 17.44
N LEU A 94 -2.91 -7.73 16.78
CA LEU A 94 -2.64 -7.24 15.45
C LEU A 94 -1.30 -6.50 15.39
N LEU A 95 -1.07 -5.56 16.30
CA LEU A 95 0.17 -4.78 16.38
C LEU A 95 1.40 -5.65 16.67
N LYS A 96 1.22 -6.80 17.31
CA LYS A 96 2.29 -7.75 17.66
C LYS A 96 2.48 -8.88 16.65
N CYS A 97 1.70 -8.91 15.58
CA CYS A 97 1.77 -10.02 14.61
C CYS A 97 3.07 -10.05 13.80
N GLY A 98 3.89 -8.99 13.84
CA GLY A 98 5.17 -8.91 13.13
C GLY A 98 5.04 -8.56 11.65
N ALA A 99 3.87 -8.05 11.21
CA ALA A 99 3.67 -7.56 9.85
C ALA A 99 4.61 -6.38 9.53
N ASP A 100 4.94 -6.22 8.26
CA ASP A 100 5.76 -5.11 7.77
C ASP A 100 4.98 -3.80 7.71
N GLY A 101 3.65 -3.87 7.58
CA GLY A 101 2.76 -2.72 7.58
C GLY A 101 1.28 -3.11 7.65
N PHE A 102 0.42 -2.10 7.65
CA PHE A 102 -1.02 -2.27 7.77
C PHE A 102 -1.76 -1.50 6.68
N LEU A 103 -2.94 -2.00 6.32
CA LEU A 103 -3.88 -1.33 5.42
C LEU A 103 -4.91 -0.56 6.23
N ALA A 104 -4.89 0.77 6.17
CA ALA A 104 -5.90 1.60 6.81
C ALA A 104 -7.18 1.60 5.99
N ARG A 105 -8.29 1.18 6.60
CA ARG A 105 -9.60 1.01 5.96
C ARG A 105 -10.60 2.09 6.34
N ASN A 106 -10.30 2.86 7.37
CA ASN A 106 -11.10 3.95 7.90
C ASN A 106 -10.25 4.90 8.75
N HIS A 107 -10.82 6.00 9.21
CA HIS A 107 -10.12 6.99 10.02
C HIS A 107 -9.68 6.47 11.40
N GLU A 108 -10.40 5.51 11.98
CA GLU A 108 -10.01 4.88 13.25
C GLU A 108 -8.69 4.10 13.08
N HIS A 109 -8.53 3.36 11.97
CA HIS A 109 -7.28 2.68 11.63
C HIS A 109 -6.14 3.68 11.43
N LEU A 110 -6.37 4.80 10.75
CA LEU A 110 -5.37 5.83 10.57
C LEU A 110 -4.85 6.36 11.91
N ASN A 111 -5.74 6.56 12.88
CA ASN A 111 -5.35 6.99 14.23
C ASN A 111 -4.65 5.88 15.02
N ALA A 112 -5.25 4.69 15.07
CA ALA A 112 -4.77 3.59 15.92
C ALA A 112 -3.44 3.00 15.46
N LEU A 113 -3.12 3.10 14.16
CA LEU A 113 -1.95 2.49 13.54
C LEU A 113 -0.90 3.52 13.08
N SER A 114 -1.04 4.79 13.46
CA SER A 114 -0.22 5.91 12.99
C SER A 114 1.29 5.77 13.23
N GLU A 115 1.69 4.97 14.23
CA GLU A 115 3.10 4.69 14.54
C GLU A 115 3.71 3.57 13.67
N HIS A 116 2.92 3.00 12.74
CA HIS A 116 3.34 1.90 11.87
C HIS A 116 3.37 2.33 10.41
N ARG A 117 4.02 1.51 9.58
CA ARG A 117 3.92 1.68 8.13
C ARG A 117 2.48 1.47 7.68
N LEU A 118 1.93 2.45 6.99
CA LEU A 118 0.53 2.44 6.56
C LEU A 118 0.39 2.64 5.06
N ARG A 119 -0.59 1.95 4.49
CA ARG A 119 -1.18 2.22 3.17
C ARG A 119 -2.68 2.37 3.30
N GLY A 120 -3.26 3.22 2.47
CA GLY A 120 -4.71 3.39 2.44
C GLY A 120 -5.36 2.32 1.57
N ASP A 121 -6.30 1.57 2.14
CA ASP A 121 -7.12 0.60 1.42
C ASP A 121 -8.22 1.32 0.59
N PHE A 122 -8.79 0.64 -0.41
CA PHE A 122 -9.90 1.16 -1.24
C PHE A 122 -11.09 1.68 -0.42
N SER A 123 -11.27 1.17 0.78
CA SER A 123 -12.35 1.58 1.71
C SER A 123 -12.24 3.04 2.18
N LEU A 124 -11.10 3.69 2.02
CA LEU A 124 -10.97 5.13 2.24
C LEU A 124 -11.61 5.96 1.13
N ASN A 125 -12.01 5.32 0.04
CA ASN A 125 -12.77 5.88 -1.07
C ASN A 125 -12.13 7.13 -1.70
N VAL A 126 -10.82 7.07 -1.94
CA VAL A 126 -10.06 8.19 -2.50
C VAL A 126 -10.36 8.35 -3.98
N SER A 127 -11.00 9.47 -4.34
CA SER A 127 -11.49 9.75 -5.70
C SER A 127 -10.97 11.06 -6.30
N ASN A 128 -10.18 11.84 -5.55
CA ASN A 128 -9.59 13.07 -6.03
C ASN A 128 -8.21 13.33 -5.41
N HIS A 129 -7.39 14.12 -6.08
CA HIS A 129 -6.01 14.39 -5.70
C HIS A 129 -5.87 15.15 -4.37
N LEU A 130 -6.80 16.04 -4.03
CA LEU A 130 -6.74 16.81 -2.78
C LEU A 130 -6.92 15.90 -1.56
N THR A 131 -7.86 14.96 -1.64
CA THR A 131 -8.04 13.94 -0.60
C THR A 131 -6.82 13.03 -0.50
N ALA A 132 -6.23 12.64 -1.64
CA ALA A 132 -5.03 11.83 -1.66
C ALA A 132 -3.86 12.55 -0.98
N GLU A 133 -3.57 13.79 -1.39
CA GLU A 133 -2.51 14.61 -0.82
C GLU A 133 -2.71 14.79 0.70
N TYR A 134 -3.93 15.13 1.14
CA TYR A 134 -4.24 15.27 2.55
C TYR A 134 -3.95 13.99 3.34
N LEU A 135 -4.39 12.83 2.85
CA LEU A 135 -4.20 11.56 3.56
C LEU A 135 -2.73 11.14 3.59
N ILE A 136 -2.02 11.28 2.48
CA ILE A 136 -0.58 11.00 2.38
C ILE A 136 0.20 11.88 3.38
N ASP A 137 -0.04 13.19 3.35
CA ASP A 137 0.72 14.14 4.16
C ASP A 137 0.38 14.03 5.64
N ARG A 138 -0.91 13.94 5.97
CA ARG A 138 -1.40 13.91 7.35
C ARG A 138 -1.02 12.64 8.09
N TRP A 139 -1.10 11.48 7.40
CA TRP A 139 -0.95 10.16 8.00
C TRP A 139 0.33 9.44 7.57
N LYS A 140 1.16 10.09 6.74
CA LYS A 140 2.40 9.51 6.20
C LYS A 140 2.18 8.17 5.51
N LEU A 141 1.08 8.06 4.76
CA LEU A 141 0.79 6.86 4.03
C LEU A 141 1.82 6.65 2.92
N GLU A 142 2.28 5.41 2.76
CA GLU A 142 3.21 5.10 1.67
C GLU A 142 2.51 5.12 0.31
N ARG A 143 1.27 4.64 0.27
CA ARG A 143 0.40 4.58 -0.93
C ARG A 143 -1.07 4.59 -0.53
N LEU A 144 -1.90 4.76 -1.55
CA LEU A 144 -3.37 4.72 -1.47
C LEU A 144 -3.92 3.85 -2.59
N THR A 145 -4.89 3.02 -2.28
CA THR A 145 -5.71 2.38 -3.32
C THR A 145 -6.78 3.35 -3.79
N ALA A 146 -6.80 3.67 -5.08
CA ALA A 146 -7.84 4.50 -5.67
C ALA A 146 -9.22 3.84 -5.53
N SER A 147 -10.28 4.65 -5.40
CA SER A 147 -11.65 4.14 -5.36
C SER A 147 -11.94 3.32 -6.62
N TYR A 148 -12.50 2.13 -6.46
CA TYR A 148 -12.90 1.28 -7.59
C TYR A 148 -14.20 1.75 -8.28
N ASP A 149 -14.90 2.74 -7.71
CA ASP A 149 -16.08 3.36 -8.31
C ASP A 149 -15.74 4.37 -9.42
N LEU A 150 -14.45 4.70 -9.58
CA LEU A 150 -13.99 5.60 -10.63
C LEU A 150 -14.06 4.93 -12.00
N ASN A 151 -14.65 5.63 -12.96
CA ASN A 151 -14.50 5.24 -14.36
C ASN A 151 -13.12 5.59 -14.90
N THR A 152 -12.78 5.11 -16.09
CA THR A 152 -11.44 5.30 -16.69
C THR A 152 -11.05 6.78 -16.81
N THR A 153 -11.99 7.65 -17.21
CA THR A 153 -11.72 9.10 -17.34
C THR A 153 -11.43 9.76 -15.99
N GLN A 154 -12.19 9.37 -14.97
CA GLN A 154 -11.99 9.89 -13.61
C GLN A 154 -10.68 9.38 -13.01
N LEU A 155 -10.34 8.12 -13.25
CA LEU A 155 -9.08 7.54 -12.81
C LEU A 155 -7.89 8.23 -13.49
N ASP A 156 -7.97 8.45 -14.80
CA ASP A 156 -6.95 9.17 -15.55
C ASP A 156 -6.75 10.60 -15.02
N ALA A 157 -7.84 11.30 -14.74
CA ALA A 157 -7.80 12.63 -14.14
C ALA A 157 -7.16 12.62 -12.73
N LEU A 158 -7.47 11.61 -11.91
CA LEU A 158 -6.86 11.44 -10.59
C LEU A 158 -5.34 11.24 -10.71
N LEU A 159 -4.91 10.31 -11.55
CA LEU A 159 -3.49 9.97 -11.73
C LEU A 159 -2.70 11.12 -12.34
N SER A 160 -3.27 11.81 -13.33
CA SER A 160 -2.62 12.95 -14.00
C SER A 160 -2.41 14.18 -13.10
N ASN A 161 -3.24 14.33 -12.06
CA ASN A 161 -3.14 15.42 -11.10
C ASN A 161 -2.45 15.04 -9.77
N SER A 162 -1.86 13.85 -9.71
CA SER A 162 -1.22 13.31 -8.50
C SER A 162 0.19 12.80 -8.82
N GLN A 163 0.95 12.48 -7.78
CA GLN A 163 2.21 11.78 -7.97
C GLN A 163 1.93 10.29 -8.28
N PRO A 164 2.45 9.74 -9.39
CA PRO A 164 2.14 8.37 -9.80
C PRO A 164 2.43 7.30 -8.73
N GLY A 165 3.49 7.49 -7.94
CA GLY A 165 3.87 6.59 -6.87
C GLY A 165 2.91 6.53 -5.68
N TRP A 166 1.91 7.42 -5.62
CA TRP A 166 0.94 7.44 -4.53
C TRP A 166 -0.14 6.37 -4.65
N PHE A 167 -0.39 5.86 -5.87
CA PHE A 167 -1.58 5.05 -6.12
C PHE A 167 -1.29 3.59 -6.42
N GLU A 168 -2.17 2.77 -5.87
CA GLU A 168 -2.42 1.40 -6.26
C GLU A 168 -3.78 1.31 -6.93
N ILE A 169 -3.88 0.51 -7.98
CA ILE A 169 -5.10 0.35 -8.75
C ILE A 169 -5.57 -1.10 -8.65
N THR A 170 -6.81 -1.31 -8.25
CA THR A 170 -7.41 -2.64 -8.23
C THR A 170 -7.68 -3.10 -9.66
N LEU A 171 -6.95 -4.14 -10.11
CA LEU A 171 -7.13 -4.72 -11.45
C LEU A 171 -8.25 -5.76 -11.47
N HIS A 172 -8.36 -6.54 -10.40
CA HIS A 172 -9.37 -7.58 -10.26
C HIS A 172 -9.75 -7.75 -8.80
N GLN A 173 -11.02 -7.79 -8.53
CA GLN A 173 -11.57 -8.06 -7.20
C GLN A 173 -12.80 -8.95 -7.34
N HIS A 174 -12.84 -10.03 -6.55
CA HIS A 174 -14.07 -10.78 -6.39
C HIS A 174 -14.96 -10.05 -5.39
N MET A 175 -16.11 -9.56 -5.86
CA MET A 175 -17.14 -8.97 -4.99
C MET A 175 -17.90 -10.11 -4.32
N PRO A 176 -18.06 -10.10 -3.00
CA PRO A 176 -18.84 -11.11 -2.30
C PRO A 176 -20.33 -11.00 -2.59
#